data_abcd8e1866cd4907a8b5cc43dd7e5892
#
_entry.id   abcd8e1866cd4907a8b5cc43dd7e5892
#
_cell.length_a   1.000
_cell.length_b   1.000
_cell.length_c   1.000
_cell.angle_alpha   90.00
_cell.angle_beta   90.00
_cell.angle_gamma   90.00
#
_symmetry.space_group_name_H-M   'P 1'
#
loop_
_entity.id
_entity.type
_entity.pdbx_description
1 polymer ?
#
loop_
_entity_poly.entity_id
_entity_poly.type
_entity_poly.pdbx_seq_one_letter_code
_entity_poly.pdbx_strand_id
1 'polypeptide(L)'
;MWNIVCMKIGIIGNGGHSKKIQQILKKKKLSYFVYKPTKPHYFDEKKFIYLKKCKIIFILSPNNTHYRYIKSLYKGRYIFCEKPPVNKKKDLSELKKLKSKKIYFNFNFRFIKIAKILTNREKYKLGKLIYANLSSSHGLSQKKNYKKNWRSNIKKCPKGIYEMVSIHYIDLINHIFNGIKISKPKLINSSKVGNSFDTSLVEIKLTNNALVNIFSTYNSAYSKNLIFLFENGIVQQKNNILSIHGPSINLTKNGFFKAPKLIKNFYVNQNKDLENSLFDSVSFFLKHAQNKKDFKKKIWDDSLKSNSLIL
;
A
#
# COMPACT_ATOMS: atom_id res chain seq x y z
N MET A 1 -32.23 11.87 1.47
CA MET A 1 -31.47 12.44 2.60
C MET A 1 -30.90 11.29 3.43
N TRP A 2 -29.57 11.20 3.54
CA TRP A 2 -28.90 10.12 4.27
C TRP A 2 -28.88 10.52 5.75
N ASN A 3 -29.57 9.77 6.60
CA ASN A 3 -29.41 9.91 8.05
C ASN A 3 -27.96 9.55 8.43
N ILE A 4 -27.11 10.58 8.52
CA ILE A 4 -25.76 10.46 9.05
C ILE A 4 -25.91 10.29 10.56
N VAL A 5 -26.00 9.05 11.03
CA VAL A 5 -25.72 8.76 12.44
C VAL A 5 -24.31 9.32 12.66
N CYS A 6 -24.22 10.37 13.50
CA CYS A 6 -22.99 11.10 13.76
C CYS A 6 -21.97 10.21 14.46
N MET A 7 -21.27 9.34 13.68
CA MET A 7 -20.24 8.50 14.24
C MET A 7 -19.01 9.35 14.53
N LYS A 8 -18.69 9.50 15.81
CA LYS A 8 -17.48 10.21 16.24
C LYS A 8 -16.25 9.54 15.67
N ILE A 9 -15.42 10.29 14.93
CA ILE A 9 -14.17 9.85 14.32
C ILE A 9 -12.99 10.34 15.14
N GLY A 10 -12.07 9.43 15.51
CA GLY A 10 -10.80 9.75 16.14
C GLY A 10 -9.64 9.54 15.18
N ILE A 11 -8.67 10.44 15.18
CA ILE A 11 -7.42 10.34 14.41
C ILE A 11 -6.26 10.33 15.39
N ILE A 12 -5.36 9.36 15.25
CA ILE A 12 -4.11 9.28 16.02
C ILE A 12 -2.94 9.65 15.12
N GLY A 13 -2.26 10.73 15.45
CA GLY A 13 -1.16 11.29 14.67
C GLY A 13 -1.56 12.53 13.86
N ASN A 14 -0.60 13.44 13.62
CA ASN A 14 -0.82 14.70 12.92
C ASN A 14 0.32 15.01 11.93
N GLY A 15 0.97 13.99 11.37
CA GLY A 15 2.00 14.12 10.35
C GLY A 15 1.43 14.46 8.97
N GLY A 16 2.31 14.62 7.95
CA GLY A 16 1.90 14.99 6.59
C GLY A 16 0.88 14.04 5.97
N HIS A 17 1.00 12.74 6.21
CA HIS A 17 0.02 11.76 5.70
C HIS A 17 -1.35 11.89 6.40
N SER A 18 -1.34 12.13 7.73
CA SER A 18 -2.56 12.40 8.48
C SER A 18 -3.31 13.63 7.96
N LYS A 19 -2.58 14.70 7.61
CA LYS A 19 -3.19 15.91 7.03
C LYS A 19 -3.91 15.64 5.70
N LYS A 20 -3.38 14.76 4.85
CA LYS A 20 -4.05 14.33 3.61
C LYS A 20 -5.38 13.62 3.90
N ILE A 21 -5.40 12.72 4.87
CA ILE A 21 -6.64 12.03 5.28
C ILE A 21 -7.63 12.99 5.92
N GLN A 22 -7.17 13.93 6.75
CA GLN A 22 -8.01 14.99 7.31
C GLN A 22 -8.69 15.82 6.20
N GLN A 23 -7.96 16.17 5.13
CA GLN A 23 -8.54 16.84 3.95
C GLN A 23 -9.63 16.01 3.28
N ILE A 24 -9.43 14.68 3.16
CA ILE A 24 -10.46 13.78 2.62
C ILE A 24 -11.71 13.77 3.52
N LEU A 25 -11.55 13.70 4.83
CA LEU A 25 -12.67 13.72 5.77
C LEU A 25 -13.41 15.08 5.72
N LYS A 26 -12.68 16.19 5.61
CA LYS A 26 -13.27 17.53 5.41
C LYS A 26 -14.09 17.61 4.11
N LYS A 27 -13.54 17.13 2.98
CA LYS A 27 -14.27 17.04 1.70
C LYS A 27 -15.57 16.21 1.81
N LYS A 28 -15.59 15.23 2.69
CA LYS A 28 -16.77 14.40 2.99
C LYS A 28 -17.66 15.00 4.08
N LYS A 29 -17.39 16.22 4.56
CA LYS A 29 -18.14 16.92 5.62
C LYS A 29 -18.24 16.10 6.92
N LEU A 30 -17.20 15.34 7.25
CA LEU A 30 -17.14 14.52 8.46
C LEU A 30 -16.33 15.24 9.54
N SER A 31 -16.90 15.33 10.75
CA SER A 31 -16.22 15.86 11.92
C SER A 31 -15.30 14.81 12.54
N TYR A 32 -14.16 15.22 13.09
CA TYR A 32 -13.19 14.33 13.70
C TYR A 32 -12.42 15.04 14.82
N PHE A 33 -11.91 14.22 15.75
CA PHE A 33 -11.00 14.64 16.80
C PHE A 33 -9.58 14.14 16.47
N VAL A 34 -8.56 14.99 16.65
CA VAL A 34 -7.16 14.62 16.41
C VAL A 34 -6.43 14.46 17.73
N TYR A 35 -5.95 13.27 18.01
CA TYR A 35 -5.04 12.98 19.11
C TYR A 35 -3.60 13.04 18.60
N LYS A 36 -2.82 13.98 19.13
CA LYS A 36 -1.40 14.14 18.88
C LYS A 36 -0.62 13.67 20.11
N PRO A 37 -0.03 12.47 20.10
CA PRO A 37 0.81 12.03 21.21
C PRO A 37 2.05 12.92 21.30
N THR A 38 2.34 13.42 22.51
CA THR A 38 3.50 14.30 22.78
C THR A 38 4.81 13.51 22.79
N LYS A 39 4.76 12.24 23.21
CA LYS A 39 5.89 11.29 23.17
C LYS A 39 5.42 9.95 22.58
N PRO A 40 6.24 9.20 21.82
CA PRO A 40 5.85 7.95 21.18
C PRO A 40 5.30 6.87 22.14
N HIS A 41 5.65 6.94 23.42
CA HIS A 41 5.28 5.94 24.44
C HIS A 41 4.32 6.49 25.50
N TYR A 42 3.96 7.75 25.44
CA TYR A 42 3.09 8.38 26.45
C TYR A 42 1.65 8.38 25.97
N PHE A 43 0.76 7.70 26.74
CA PHE A 43 -0.68 7.87 26.62
C PHE A 43 -1.11 8.99 27.57
N ASP A 44 -1.56 10.10 27.02
CA ASP A 44 -2.33 11.07 27.77
C ASP A 44 -3.71 10.44 28.01
N GLU A 45 -3.91 9.89 29.21
CA GLU A 45 -5.14 9.16 29.55
C GLU A 45 -6.38 10.02 29.38
N LYS A 46 -6.33 11.30 29.76
CA LYS A 46 -7.47 12.22 29.63
C LYS A 46 -7.90 12.39 28.19
N LYS A 47 -6.95 12.62 27.28
CA LYS A 47 -7.23 12.74 25.82
C LYS A 47 -7.55 11.40 25.18
N PHE A 48 -6.98 10.30 25.69
CA PHE A 48 -7.24 8.95 25.17
C PHE A 48 -8.68 8.49 25.46
N ILE A 49 -9.31 8.99 26.53
CA ILE A 49 -10.73 8.74 26.84
C ILE A 49 -11.64 9.21 25.70
N TYR A 50 -11.33 10.33 25.05
CA TYR A 50 -12.11 10.79 23.90
C TYR A 50 -12.02 9.82 22.71
N LEU A 51 -10.86 9.21 22.48
CA LEU A 51 -10.72 8.17 21.44
C LEU A 51 -11.56 6.93 21.76
N LYS A 52 -11.68 6.56 23.03
CA LYS A 52 -12.54 5.44 23.46
C LYS A 52 -14.02 5.69 23.18
N LYS A 53 -14.46 6.95 23.06
CA LYS A 53 -15.83 7.32 22.70
C LYS A 53 -16.07 7.32 21.17
N CYS A 54 -15.01 7.25 20.35
CA CYS A 54 -15.10 7.20 18.90
C CYS A 54 -15.43 5.78 18.41
N LYS A 55 -16.30 5.66 17.41
CA LYS A 55 -16.64 4.38 16.76
C LYS A 55 -15.72 4.07 15.58
N ILE A 56 -15.11 5.11 15.01
CA ILE A 56 -14.17 5.03 13.88
C ILE A 56 -12.84 5.63 14.32
N ILE A 57 -11.75 4.89 14.14
CA ILE A 57 -10.39 5.33 14.52
C ILE A 57 -9.47 5.23 13.31
N PHE A 58 -8.76 6.32 13.04
CA PHE A 58 -7.65 6.36 12.07
C PHE A 58 -6.32 6.37 12.82
N ILE A 59 -5.51 5.32 12.65
CA ILE A 59 -4.15 5.22 13.22
C ILE A 59 -3.16 5.63 12.14
N LEU A 60 -2.64 6.86 12.26
CA LEU A 60 -1.77 7.53 11.30
C LEU A 60 -0.46 7.99 11.98
N SER A 61 -0.10 7.30 13.04
CA SER A 61 1.09 7.50 13.86
C SER A 61 2.31 6.74 13.28
N PRO A 62 3.51 6.86 13.84
CA PRO A 62 4.66 6.06 13.40
C PRO A 62 4.41 4.55 13.50
N ASN A 63 4.99 3.79 12.56
CA ASN A 63 4.75 2.34 12.37
C ASN A 63 4.93 1.52 13.66
N ASN A 64 5.93 1.85 14.47
CA ASN A 64 6.23 1.15 15.73
C ASN A 64 5.17 1.33 16.83
N THR A 65 4.16 2.16 16.59
CA THR A 65 3.07 2.43 17.54
C THR A 65 1.74 1.79 17.11
N HIS A 66 1.62 1.29 15.88
CA HIS A 66 0.37 0.79 15.31
C HIS A 66 -0.25 -0.31 16.17
N TYR A 67 0.51 -1.37 16.47
CA TYR A 67 -0.01 -2.50 17.25
C TYR A 67 -0.56 -2.08 18.61
N ARG A 68 0.15 -1.20 19.32
CA ARG A 68 -0.27 -0.70 20.63
C ARG A 68 -1.64 -0.02 20.56
N TYR A 69 -1.86 0.87 19.59
CA TYR A 69 -3.14 1.55 19.41
C TYR A 69 -4.24 0.59 18.95
N ILE A 70 -3.93 -0.32 18.05
CA ILE A 70 -4.88 -1.37 17.63
C ILE A 70 -5.33 -2.17 18.86
N LYS A 71 -4.38 -2.73 19.63
CA LYS A 71 -4.67 -3.54 20.83
C LYS A 71 -5.56 -2.80 21.83
N SER A 72 -5.32 -1.51 22.04
CA SER A 72 -6.06 -0.70 23.01
C SER A 72 -7.46 -0.29 22.55
N LEU A 73 -7.72 -0.27 21.22
CA LEU A 73 -8.93 0.37 20.67
C LEU A 73 -9.80 -0.55 19.81
N TYR A 74 -9.35 -1.75 19.42
CA TYR A 74 -10.05 -2.56 18.40
C TYR A 74 -11.45 -3.04 18.81
N LYS A 75 -11.70 -3.26 20.11
CA LYS A 75 -12.98 -3.80 20.57
C LYS A 75 -14.14 -2.85 20.24
N GLY A 76 -15.11 -3.33 19.44
CA GLY A 76 -16.31 -2.60 19.08
C GLY A 76 -16.13 -1.39 18.15
N ARG A 77 -14.96 -1.22 17.51
CA ARG A 77 -14.61 -0.08 16.66
C ARG A 77 -14.11 -0.48 15.29
N TYR A 78 -14.35 0.39 14.32
CA TYR A 78 -13.73 0.30 12.99
C TYR A 78 -12.38 1.02 13.04
N ILE A 79 -11.32 0.32 12.68
CA ILE A 79 -9.96 0.84 12.70
C ILE A 79 -9.39 0.89 11.26
N PHE A 80 -9.01 2.08 10.84
CA PHE A 80 -8.16 2.32 9.69
C PHE A 80 -6.74 2.52 10.19
N CYS A 81 -5.81 1.68 9.78
CA CYS A 81 -4.41 1.79 10.20
C CYS A 81 -3.49 1.92 8.98
N GLU A 82 -2.52 2.82 9.06
CA GLU A 82 -1.48 2.93 8.05
C GLU A 82 -0.62 1.65 7.96
N LYS A 83 -0.05 1.49 6.76
CA LYS A 83 0.94 0.42 6.52
C LYS A 83 2.34 0.84 7.01
N PRO A 84 3.24 -0.10 7.31
CA PRO A 84 2.95 -1.51 7.53
C PRO A 84 2.10 -1.72 8.79
N PRO A 85 1.27 -2.77 8.84
CA PRO A 85 0.48 -3.09 10.03
C PRO A 85 1.27 -3.09 11.33
N VAL A 86 2.43 -3.72 11.32
CA VAL A 86 3.38 -3.78 12.44
C VAL A 86 4.81 -3.85 11.91
N ASN A 87 5.80 -3.61 12.78
CA ASN A 87 7.22 -3.65 12.44
C ASN A 87 8.02 -4.73 13.18
N LYS A 88 7.35 -5.58 13.97
CA LYS A 88 7.96 -6.70 14.72
C LYS A 88 7.19 -7.99 14.50
N LYS A 89 7.89 -9.13 14.38
CA LYS A 89 7.28 -10.47 14.25
C LYS A 89 6.36 -10.81 15.44
N LYS A 90 6.78 -10.46 16.66
CA LYS A 90 5.96 -10.65 17.88
C LYS A 90 4.62 -9.93 17.77
N ASP A 91 4.64 -8.64 17.36
CA ASP A 91 3.42 -7.85 17.22
C ASP A 91 2.50 -8.40 16.12
N LEU A 92 3.08 -8.96 15.04
CA LEU A 92 2.31 -9.62 13.98
C LEU A 92 1.61 -10.89 14.50
N SER A 93 2.32 -11.71 15.27
CA SER A 93 1.74 -12.91 15.89
C SER A 93 0.55 -12.56 16.79
N GLU A 94 0.72 -11.55 17.64
CA GLU A 94 -0.35 -11.07 18.52
C GLU A 94 -1.52 -10.44 17.72
N LEU A 95 -1.22 -9.67 16.67
CA LEU A 95 -2.22 -9.06 15.81
C LEU A 95 -3.10 -10.13 15.14
N LYS A 96 -2.51 -11.24 14.68
CA LYS A 96 -3.24 -12.39 14.09
C LYS A 96 -4.26 -12.99 15.04
N LYS A 97 -3.99 -13.00 16.36
CA LYS A 97 -4.90 -13.53 17.39
C LYS A 97 -6.17 -12.68 17.57
N LEU A 98 -6.13 -11.39 17.18
CA LEU A 98 -7.28 -10.50 17.37
C LEU A 98 -8.49 -10.88 16.52
N LYS A 99 -8.29 -11.57 15.38
CA LYS A 99 -9.35 -12.05 14.46
C LYS A 99 -10.44 -11.01 14.16
N SER A 100 -10.09 -9.72 14.19
CA SER A 100 -11.07 -8.64 14.04
C SER A 100 -11.41 -8.39 12.59
N LYS A 101 -12.68 -8.43 12.23
CA LYS A 101 -13.20 -8.10 10.90
C LYS A 101 -13.46 -6.60 10.70
N LYS A 102 -13.12 -5.75 11.70
CA LYS A 102 -13.34 -4.30 11.67
C LYS A 102 -12.04 -3.49 11.57
N ILE A 103 -10.91 -4.17 11.36
CA ILE A 103 -9.61 -3.52 11.16
C ILE A 103 -9.26 -3.58 9.68
N TYR A 104 -8.89 -2.43 9.13
CA TYR A 104 -8.46 -2.25 7.76
C TYR A 104 -7.08 -1.59 7.72
N PHE A 105 -6.16 -2.15 6.93
CA PHE A 105 -4.84 -1.59 6.72
C PHE A 105 -4.76 -0.88 5.38
N ASN A 106 -4.21 0.34 5.38
CA ASN A 106 -4.17 1.19 4.19
C ASN A 106 -3.11 0.77 3.18
N PHE A 107 -3.40 -0.26 2.42
CA PHE A 107 -2.65 -0.60 1.21
C PHE A 107 -3.31 0.07 -0.01
N ASN A 108 -3.18 1.38 -0.11
CA ASN A 108 -3.88 2.19 -1.11
C ASN A 108 -3.51 1.84 -2.56
N PHE A 109 -2.36 1.17 -2.83
CA PHE A 109 -2.03 0.71 -4.19
C PHE A 109 -3.03 -0.32 -4.74
N ARG A 110 -3.84 -0.97 -3.91
CA ARG A 110 -4.99 -1.78 -4.36
C ARG A 110 -6.03 -0.97 -5.15
N PHE A 111 -5.99 0.37 -5.09
CA PHE A 111 -6.94 1.29 -5.73
C PHE A 111 -6.34 2.11 -6.87
N ILE A 112 -5.04 2.01 -7.18
CA ILE A 112 -4.44 2.69 -8.33
C ILE A 112 -4.99 2.16 -9.65
N LYS A 113 -4.89 2.94 -10.72
CA LYS A 113 -5.49 2.62 -12.03
C LYS A 113 -5.04 1.25 -12.55
N ILE A 114 -3.74 0.95 -12.50
CA ILE A 114 -3.22 -0.33 -12.97
C ILE A 114 -3.76 -1.52 -12.15
N ALA A 115 -3.95 -1.36 -10.82
CA ALA A 115 -4.52 -2.39 -9.98
C ALA A 115 -5.95 -2.75 -10.42
N LYS A 116 -6.76 -1.74 -10.74
CA LYS A 116 -8.14 -1.92 -11.24
C LYS A 116 -8.15 -2.69 -12.57
N ILE A 117 -7.16 -2.46 -13.45
CA ILE A 117 -7.02 -3.19 -14.73
C ILE A 117 -6.61 -4.63 -14.47
N LEU A 118 -5.59 -4.85 -13.63
CA LEU A 118 -5.07 -6.19 -13.31
C LEU A 118 -6.12 -7.06 -12.62
N THR A 119 -6.96 -6.47 -11.76
CA THR A 119 -8.08 -7.17 -11.12
C THR A 119 -9.14 -7.63 -12.13
N ASN A 120 -9.34 -6.84 -13.20
CA ASN A 120 -10.31 -7.12 -14.26
C ASN A 120 -9.63 -7.63 -15.55
N ARG A 121 -8.47 -8.27 -15.45
CA ARG A 121 -7.64 -8.69 -16.61
C ARG A 121 -8.32 -9.67 -17.54
N GLU A 122 -9.26 -10.47 -17.02
CA GLU A 122 -10.03 -11.44 -17.80
C GLU A 122 -10.84 -10.76 -18.90
N LYS A 123 -11.35 -9.52 -18.66
CA LYS A 123 -12.02 -8.69 -19.67
C LYS A 123 -11.16 -8.50 -20.92
N TYR A 124 -9.85 -8.54 -20.79
CA TYR A 124 -8.90 -8.35 -21.88
C TYR A 124 -8.33 -9.67 -22.41
N LYS A 125 -8.80 -10.83 -21.93
CA LYS A 125 -8.39 -12.18 -22.33
C LYS A 125 -6.87 -12.38 -22.31
N LEU A 126 -6.20 -11.81 -21.30
CA LEU A 126 -4.72 -11.80 -21.22
C LEU A 126 -4.13 -13.17 -20.84
N GLY A 127 -4.91 -14.06 -20.24
CA GLY A 127 -4.42 -15.34 -19.73
C GLY A 127 -3.70 -15.24 -18.39
N LYS A 128 -2.82 -16.19 -18.08
CA LYS A 128 -2.08 -16.24 -16.83
C LYS A 128 -0.90 -15.28 -16.85
N LEU A 129 -0.55 -14.72 -15.69
CA LEU A 129 0.68 -13.97 -15.53
C LEU A 129 1.88 -14.91 -15.66
N ILE A 130 2.86 -14.51 -16.47
CA ILE A 130 4.15 -15.20 -16.66
C ILE A 130 5.25 -14.47 -15.92
N TYR A 131 5.31 -13.15 -16.11
CA TYR A 131 6.37 -12.33 -15.53
C TYR A 131 5.85 -10.91 -15.22
N ALA A 132 6.39 -10.30 -14.15
CA ALA A 132 6.21 -8.87 -13.92
C ALA A 132 7.52 -8.21 -13.47
N ASN A 133 7.75 -6.98 -13.93
CA ASN A 133 8.84 -6.13 -13.47
C ASN A 133 8.28 -4.78 -13.02
N LEU A 134 8.48 -4.47 -11.73
CA LEU A 134 7.96 -3.27 -11.09
C LEU A 134 9.12 -2.43 -10.61
N SER A 135 9.46 -1.40 -11.38
CA SER A 135 10.53 -0.47 -11.05
C SER A 135 9.97 0.90 -10.67
N SER A 136 10.40 1.42 -9.53
CA SER A 136 10.03 2.76 -9.09
C SER A 136 11.19 3.47 -8.43
N SER A 137 11.39 4.72 -8.81
CA SER A 137 12.43 5.58 -8.25
C SER A 137 11.91 6.98 -7.97
N HIS A 138 12.50 7.63 -6.99
CA HIS A 138 12.31 9.06 -6.74
C HIS A 138 13.45 9.61 -5.88
N GLY A 139 13.91 10.81 -6.19
CA GLY A 139 15.11 11.42 -5.60
C GLY A 139 14.98 11.88 -4.15
N LEU A 140 14.40 11.07 -3.25
CA LEU A 140 14.25 11.48 -1.84
C LEU A 140 15.59 11.60 -1.14
N SER A 141 16.53 10.68 -1.40
CA SER A 141 17.87 10.71 -0.80
C SER A 141 18.73 11.85 -1.29
N GLN A 142 18.40 12.45 -2.44
CA GLN A 142 19.08 13.60 -3.03
C GLN A 142 18.65 14.94 -2.39
N LYS A 143 17.59 14.93 -1.56
CA LYS A 143 17.17 16.16 -0.88
C LYS A 143 18.18 16.58 0.19
N LYS A 144 18.55 17.87 0.20
CA LYS A 144 19.54 18.49 1.13
C LYS A 144 19.40 18.06 2.59
N ASN A 145 18.18 17.83 3.05
CA ASN A 145 17.89 17.47 4.44
C ASN A 145 17.58 15.97 4.64
N TYR A 146 17.86 15.09 3.66
CA TYR A 146 17.51 13.67 3.78
C TYR A 146 18.21 13.00 4.97
N LYS A 147 19.47 13.34 5.30
CA LYS A 147 20.18 12.81 6.47
C LYS A 147 19.43 13.02 7.79
N LYS A 148 18.64 14.10 7.90
CA LYS A 148 17.79 14.39 9.07
C LYS A 148 16.41 13.69 9.00
N ASN A 149 16.07 13.07 7.88
CA ASN A 149 14.80 12.38 7.71
C ASN A 149 14.81 11.06 8.50
N TRP A 150 13.71 10.73 9.17
CA TRP A 150 13.60 9.48 9.93
C TRP A 150 13.77 8.23 9.06
N ARG A 151 13.50 8.32 7.75
CA ARG A 151 13.67 7.21 6.78
C ARG A 151 15.15 6.89 6.50
N SER A 152 16.05 7.85 6.71
CA SER A 152 17.50 7.64 6.56
C SER A 152 18.14 7.01 7.79
N ASN A 153 17.37 6.78 8.86
CA ASN A 153 17.87 6.27 10.14
C ASN A 153 17.40 4.82 10.38
N ILE A 154 18.35 3.88 10.46
CA ILE A 154 18.06 2.44 10.60
C ILE A 154 17.32 2.10 11.90
N LYS A 155 17.55 2.85 13.00
CA LYS A 155 16.80 2.64 14.26
C LYS A 155 15.33 3.01 14.13
N LYS A 156 14.98 3.94 13.21
CA LYS A 156 13.61 4.40 12.98
C LYS A 156 12.92 3.73 11.79
N CYS A 157 13.72 3.34 10.79
CA CYS A 157 13.27 2.68 9.56
C CYS A 157 14.27 1.57 9.20
N PRO A 158 14.22 0.42 9.89
CA PRO A 158 15.26 -0.60 9.84
C PRO A 158 15.41 -1.27 8.49
N LYS A 159 14.39 -1.27 7.65
CA LYS A 159 14.42 -1.83 6.29
C LYS A 159 14.27 -0.76 5.20
N GLY A 160 14.30 0.51 5.57
CA GLY A 160 14.32 1.64 4.65
C GLY A 160 13.19 1.61 3.61
N ILE A 161 13.56 1.77 2.35
CA ILE A 161 12.62 1.79 1.22
C ILE A 161 11.81 0.49 1.08
N TYR A 162 12.35 -0.64 1.50
CA TYR A 162 11.69 -1.94 1.43
C TYR A 162 10.37 -1.95 2.22
N GLU A 163 10.37 -1.46 3.45
CA GLU A 163 9.17 -1.35 4.28
C GLU A 163 8.30 -0.13 3.93
N MET A 164 8.87 0.86 3.21
CA MET A 164 8.15 2.09 2.92
C MET A 164 7.50 2.13 1.54
N VAL A 165 8.17 1.59 0.52
CA VAL A 165 7.72 1.62 -0.89
C VAL A 165 7.48 0.23 -1.43
N SER A 166 8.46 -0.67 -1.35
CA SER A 166 8.35 -2.01 -1.94
C SER A 166 7.19 -2.82 -1.35
N ILE A 167 6.83 -2.60 -0.08
CA ILE A 167 5.67 -3.23 0.55
C ILE A 167 4.36 -2.97 -0.20
N HIS A 168 4.19 -1.81 -0.83
CA HIS A 168 2.98 -1.52 -1.61
C HIS A 168 2.88 -2.39 -2.85
N TYR A 169 4.01 -2.62 -3.54
CA TYR A 169 4.07 -3.50 -4.70
C TYR A 169 3.96 -4.98 -4.31
N ILE A 170 4.61 -5.38 -3.21
CA ILE A 170 4.46 -6.73 -2.62
C ILE A 170 2.99 -7.00 -2.31
N ASP A 171 2.32 -6.04 -1.67
CA ASP A 171 0.90 -6.16 -1.35
C ASP A 171 0.02 -6.21 -2.60
N LEU A 172 0.31 -5.37 -3.59
CA LEU A 172 -0.41 -5.36 -4.86
C LEU A 172 -0.36 -6.74 -5.54
N ILE A 173 0.83 -7.33 -5.63
CA ILE A 173 1.04 -8.67 -6.22
C ILE A 173 0.33 -9.74 -5.37
N ASN A 174 0.48 -9.70 -4.05
CA ASN A 174 -0.17 -10.65 -3.15
C ASN A 174 -1.70 -10.58 -3.24
N HIS A 175 -2.25 -9.37 -3.30
CA HIS A 175 -3.69 -9.15 -3.35
C HIS A 175 -4.35 -9.64 -4.65
N ILE A 176 -3.66 -9.45 -5.79
CA ILE A 176 -4.21 -9.76 -7.13
C ILE A 176 -3.90 -11.21 -7.55
N PHE A 177 -2.70 -11.69 -7.30
CA PHE A 177 -2.23 -12.97 -7.84
C PHE A 177 -2.09 -14.08 -6.80
N ASN A 178 -2.07 -13.75 -5.50
CA ASN A 178 -1.92 -14.68 -4.37
C ASN A 178 -0.62 -15.52 -4.41
N GLY A 179 -0.41 -16.36 -3.38
CA GLY A 179 0.60 -17.41 -3.39
C GLY A 179 2.05 -16.94 -3.51
N ILE A 180 2.41 -15.84 -2.88
CA ILE A 180 3.76 -15.27 -2.93
C ILE A 180 4.77 -16.08 -2.09
N LYS A 181 5.92 -16.38 -2.69
CA LYS A 181 7.18 -16.71 -2.03
C LYS A 181 8.22 -15.64 -2.41
N ILE A 182 8.87 -15.04 -1.42
CA ILE A 182 9.91 -14.00 -1.63
C ILE A 182 11.26 -14.63 -1.34
N SER A 183 12.23 -14.40 -2.22
CA SER A 183 13.65 -14.61 -1.93
C SER A 183 14.14 -13.54 -0.93
N LYS A 184 15.32 -13.75 -0.32
CA LYS A 184 15.92 -12.74 0.56
C LYS A 184 16.10 -11.43 -0.20
N PRO A 185 15.51 -10.30 0.27
CA PRO A 185 15.63 -9.03 -0.46
C PRO A 185 17.07 -8.51 -0.41
N LYS A 186 17.53 -7.93 -1.52
CA LYS A 186 18.79 -7.18 -1.59
C LYS A 186 18.52 -5.74 -1.16
N LEU A 187 19.07 -5.32 -0.02
CA LEU A 187 18.89 -3.98 0.55
C LEU A 187 20.24 -3.25 0.55
N ILE A 188 20.26 -2.05 -0.02
CA ILE A 188 21.49 -1.28 -0.21
C ILE A 188 21.26 0.17 0.24
N ASN A 189 22.27 0.80 0.82
CA ASN A 189 22.36 2.25 1.00
C ASN A 189 23.21 2.82 -0.12
N SER A 190 22.63 3.01 -1.29
CA SER A 190 23.33 3.42 -2.51
C SER A 190 23.73 4.90 -2.50
N SER A 191 22.97 5.76 -1.82
CA SER A 191 23.28 7.19 -1.70
C SER A 191 24.36 7.48 -0.67
N LYS A 192 24.65 6.52 0.25
CA LYS A 192 25.52 6.71 1.42
C LYS A 192 25.07 7.85 2.36
N VAL A 193 23.82 8.32 2.22
CA VAL A 193 23.24 9.39 3.04
C VAL A 193 22.39 8.76 4.16
N GLY A 194 22.85 8.91 5.40
CA GLY A 194 22.27 8.22 6.55
C GLY A 194 22.77 6.76 6.65
N ASN A 195 22.08 5.92 7.42
CA ASN A 195 22.46 4.54 7.67
C ASN A 195 21.33 3.52 7.44
N SER A 196 20.18 3.94 6.89
CA SER A 196 19.12 3.05 6.46
C SER A 196 19.19 2.78 4.95
N PHE A 197 18.44 1.79 4.48
CA PHE A 197 18.46 1.35 3.08
C PHE A 197 17.58 2.26 2.21
N ASP A 198 18.14 2.78 1.14
CA ASP A 198 17.44 3.63 0.16
C ASP A 198 17.17 2.93 -1.17
N THR A 199 17.68 1.71 -1.34
CA THR A 199 17.51 0.89 -2.53
C THR A 199 17.21 -0.55 -2.14
N SER A 200 16.24 -1.16 -2.82
CA SER A 200 15.86 -2.56 -2.62
C SER A 200 15.54 -3.26 -3.93
N LEU A 201 15.95 -4.51 -4.04
CA LEU A 201 15.54 -5.45 -5.08
C LEU A 201 14.92 -6.68 -4.42
N VAL A 202 13.74 -7.06 -4.88
CA VAL A 202 12.95 -8.18 -4.37
C VAL A 202 12.56 -9.10 -5.52
N GLU A 203 12.87 -10.37 -5.41
CA GLU A 203 12.46 -11.41 -6.34
C GLU A 203 11.35 -12.24 -5.70
N ILE A 204 10.27 -12.43 -6.44
CA ILE A 204 9.08 -13.15 -5.99
C ILE A 204 8.78 -14.27 -6.98
N LYS A 205 8.48 -15.45 -6.45
CA LYS A 205 7.88 -16.54 -7.20
C LYS A 205 6.45 -16.75 -6.74
N LEU A 206 5.51 -16.82 -7.68
CA LEU A 206 4.12 -17.12 -7.40
C LEU A 206 3.86 -18.63 -7.46
N THR A 207 2.74 -19.09 -6.90
CA THR A 207 2.36 -20.52 -6.92
C THR A 207 2.13 -21.07 -8.32
N ASN A 208 1.78 -20.22 -9.28
CA ASN A 208 1.66 -20.58 -10.71
C ASN A 208 3.00 -20.49 -11.47
N ASN A 209 4.13 -20.43 -10.75
CA ASN A 209 5.49 -20.28 -11.27
C ASN A 209 5.80 -18.92 -11.95
N ALA A 210 4.87 -17.96 -11.97
CA ALA A 210 5.19 -16.63 -12.46
C ALA A 210 6.27 -15.97 -11.60
N LEU A 211 7.17 -15.22 -12.24
CA LEU A 211 8.26 -14.51 -11.60
C LEU A 211 7.94 -13.01 -11.54
N VAL A 212 8.28 -12.38 -10.43
CA VAL A 212 8.09 -10.93 -10.25
C VAL A 212 9.33 -10.30 -9.64
N ASN A 213 9.85 -9.26 -10.28
CA ASN A 213 10.92 -8.42 -9.76
C ASN A 213 10.36 -7.07 -9.31
N ILE A 214 10.72 -6.64 -8.10
CA ILE A 214 10.37 -5.32 -7.58
C ILE A 214 11.66 -4.58 -7.24
N PHE A 215 11.93 -3.51 -7.98
CA PHE A 215 13.03 -2.58 -7.70
C PHE A 215 12.46 -1.26 -7.19
N SER A 216 13.01 -0.76 -6.08
CA SER A 216 12.65 0.55 -5.54
C SER A 216 13.89 1.30 -5.08
N THR A 217 14.01 2.58 -5.44
CA THR A 217 15.13 3.41 -4.96
C THR A 217 14.72 4.85 -4.66
N TYR A 218 15.35 5.43 -3.61
CA TYR A 218 15.30 6.86 -3.29
C TYR A 218 16.45 7.63 -3.96
N ASN A 219 17.41 6.93 -4.57
CA ASN A 219 18.65 7.50 -5.09
C ASN A 219 18.67 7.54 -6.63
N SER A 220 17.58 7.95 -7.24
CA SER A 220 17.51 8.14 -8.71
C SER A 220 16.44 9.17 -9.07
N ALA A 221 16.48 9.67 -10.28
CA ALA A 221 15.40 10.48 -10.84
C ALA A 221 14.06 9.77 -10.74
N TYR A 222 12.97 10.55 -10.73
CA TYR A 222 11.63 10.00 -10.66
C TYR A 222 11.31 9.14 -11.89
N SER A 223 10.98 7.89 -11.65
CA SER A 223 10.51 6.95 -12.69
C SER A 223 9.56 5.94 -12.10
N LYS A 224 8.57 5.54 -12.87
CA LYS A 224 7.66 4.45 -12.56
C LYS A 224 7.48 3.61 -13.83
N ASN A 225 7.99 2.39 -13.80
CA ASN A 225 7.90 1.45 -14.91
C ASN A 225 7.40 0.11 -14.38
N LEU A 226 6.15 -0.22 -14.69
CA LEU A 226 5.46 -1.43 -14.25
C LEU A 226 5.07 -2.20 -15.47
N ILE A 227 5.61 -3.41 -15.65
CA ILE A 227 5.33 -4.29 -16.80
C ILE A 227 4.82 -5.63 -16.27
N PHE A 228 3.72 -6.10 -16.85
CA PHE A 228 3.11 -7.39 -16.57
C PHE A 228 2.95 -8.13 -17.89
N LEU A 229 3.69 -9.24 -18.06
CA LEU A 229 3.63 -10.11 -19.23
C LEU A 229 2.70 -11.29 -18.90
N PHE A 230 1.69 -11.44 -19.73
CA PHE A 230 0.72 -12.52 -19.66
C PHE A 230 0.90 -13.46 -20.86
N GLU A 231 0.28 -14.64 -20.82
CA GLU A 231 0.30 -15.59 -21.94
C GLU A 231 -0.11 -14.94 -23.27
N ASN A 232 -1.12 -14.06 -23.25
CA ASN A 232 -1.72 -13.49 -24.44
C ASN A 232 -1.65 -11.96 -24.52
N GLY A 233 -0.87 -11.30 -23.68
CA GLY A 233 -0.81 -9.85 -23.74
C GLY A 233 0.06 -9.20 -22.69
N ILE A 234 0.06 -7.88 -22.69
CA ILE A 234 0.92 -7.06 -21.85
C ILE A 234 0.08 -5.95 -21.22
N VAL A 235 0.25 -5.73 -19.93
CA VAL A 235 -0.18 -4.51 -19.23
C VAL A 235 1.07 -3.77 -18.79
N GLN A 236 1.25 -2.55 -19.24
CA GLN A 236 2.42 -1.76 -18.83
C GLN A 236 2.04 -0.33 -18.45
N GLN A 237 2.73 0.20 -17.46
CA GLN A 237 2.70 1.61 -17.14
C GLN A 237 4.11 2.16 -17.15
N LYS A 238 4.42 3.05 -18.09
CA LYS A 238 5.68 3.79 -18.14
C LYS A 238 5.38 5.25 -17.86
N ASN A 239 5.78 5.69 -16.66
CA ASN A 239 5.41 7.02 -16.14
C ASN A 239 3.90 7.28 -16.24
N ASN A 240 3.49 8.26 -17.03
CA ASN A 240 2.09 8.68 -17.15
C ASN A 240 1.29 7.91 -18.21
N ILE A 241 1.92 6.98 -18.93
CA ILE A 241 1.26 6.19 -19.96
C ILE A 241 1.00 4.78 -19.45
N LEU A 242 -0.26 4.37 -19.46
CA LEU A 242 -0.71 3.03 -19.11
C LEU A 242 -1.35 2.40 -20.33
N SER A 243 -0.77 1.32 -20.87
CA SER A 243 -1.24 0.63 -22.05
C SER A 243 -1.58 -0.84 -21.77
N ILE A 244 -2.54 -1.34 -22.53
CA ILE A 244 -2.96 -2.74 -22.55
C ILE A 244 -2.80 -3.23 -23.98
N HIS A 245 -1.98 -4.27 -24.15
CA HIS A 245 -1.80 -4.96 -25.41
C HIS A 245 -2.44 -6.34 -25.27
N GLY A 246 -3.25 -6.73 -26.23
CA GLY A 246 -4.12 -7.87 -26.07
C GLY A 246 -3.81 -9.00 -26.99
N PRO A 247 -4.68 -10.03 -26.92
CA PRO A 247 -4.44 -11.25 -27.65
C PRO A 247 -4.35 -10.95 -29.16
N SER A 248 -3.28 -11.45 -29.75
CA SER A 248 -3.06 -11.38 -31.17
C SER A 248 -2.23 -12.60 -31.59
N ILE A 249 -2.29 -12.92 -32.87
CA ILE A 249 -1.36 -13.89 -33.44
C ILE A 249 0.04 -13.33 -33.29
N ASN A 250 0.90 -14.03 -32.56
CA ASN A 250 2.26 -13.57 -32.25
C ASN A 250 3.26 -13.86 -33.36
N LEU A 251 2.83 -14.48 -34.46
CA LEU A 251 3.66 -14.80 -35.64
C LEU A 251 3.03 -14.21 -36.90
N THR A 252 3.87 -13.79 -37.81
CA THR A 252 3.50 -13.46 -39.18
C THR A 252 3.33 -14.75 -39.99
N LYS A 253 2.76 -14.67 -41.20
CA LYS A 253 2.68 -15.82 -42.13
C LYS A 253 4.06 -16.42 -42.43
N ASN A 254 5.13 -15.61 -42.39
CA ASN A 254 6.51 -16.01 -42.65
C ASN A 254 7.28 -16.44 -41.38
N GLY A 255 6.59 -16.67 -40.27
CA GLY A 255 7.20 -17.16 -39.00
C GLY A 255 7.93 -16.10 -38.16
N PHE A 256 7.89 -14.82 -38.50
CA PHE A 256 8.49 -13.77 -37.68
C PHE A 256 7.62 -13.41 -36.48
N PHE A 257 8.24 -13.07 -35.35
CA PHE A 257 7.52 -12.62 -34.16
C PHE A 257 6.85 -11.27 -34.39
N LYS A 258 5.64 -11.15 -33.85
CA LYS A 258 4.82 -9.94 -33.92
C LYS A 258 4.41 -9.48 -32.54
N ALA A 259 4.60 -8.19 -32.25
CA ALA A 259 4.14 -7.60 -31.00
C ALA A 259 2.60 -7.63 -30.89
N PRO A 260 2.05 -7.87 -29.69
CA PRO A 260 0.60 -7.84 -29.50
C PRO A 260 0.02 -6.45 -29.77
N LYS A 261 -1.18 -6.42 -30.36
CA LYS A 261 -1.84 -5.16 -30.71
C LYS A 261 -2.21 -4.34 -29.48
N LEU A 262 -2.07 -3.02 -29.58
CA LEU A 262 -2.59 -2.10 -28.58
C LEU A 262 -4.12 -2.18 -28.54
N ILE A 263 -4.68 -2.56 -27.38
CA ILE A 263 -6.13 -2.57 -27.14
C ILE A 263 -6.57 -1.22 -26.60
N LYS A 264 -5.81 -0.69 -25.62
CA LYS A 264 -6.19 0.52 -24.92
C LYS A 264 -4.98 1.26 -24.37
N ASN A 265 -5.07 2.58 -24.39
CA ASN A 265 -4.10 3.48 -23.82
C ASN A 265 -4.78 4.49 -22.90
N PHE A 266 -4.10 4.87 -21.82
CA PHE A 266 -4.60 5.84 -20.84
C PHE A 266 -3.47 6.78 -20.45
N TYR A 267 -3.78 8.06 -20.39
CA TYR A 267 -2.95 8.99 -19.64
C TYR A 267 -3.31 8.92 -18.16
N VAL A 268 -2.32 8.66 -17.30
CA VAL A 268 -2.45 8.52 -15.86
C VAL A 268 -1.53 9.51 -15.16
N ASN A 269 -2.05 10.66 -14.78
CA ASN A 269 -1.30 11.55 -13.91
C ASN A 269 -1.01 10.83 -12.59
N GLN A 270 0.25 10.52 -12.33
CA GLN A 270 0.65 9.65 -11.21
C GLN A 270 0.33 10.26 -9.84
N ASN A 271 0.49 11.57 -9.67
CA ASN A 271 0.16 12.24 -8.41
C ASN A 271 -1.33 12.15 -8.14
N LYS A 272 -2.15 12.43 -9.16
CA LYS A 272 -3.61 12.34 -9.05
C LYS A 272 -4.08 10.90 -8.85
N ASP A 273 -3.42 9.91 -9.47
CA ASP A 273 -3.72 8.48 -9.27
C ASP A 273 -3.45 8.06 -7.83
N LEU A 274 -2.33 8.51 -7.24
CA LEU A 274 -2.00 8.27 -5.83
C LEU A 274 -2.99 8.98 -4.87
N GLU A 275 -3.38 10.22 -5.17
CA GLU A 275 -4.38 10.94 -4.37
C GLU A 275 -5.74 10.26 -4.45
N ASN A 276 -6.18 9.87 -5.65
CA ASN A 276 -7.42 9.14 -5.86
C ASN A 276 -7.38 7.77 -5.16
N SER A 277 -6.26 7.05 -5.21
CA SER A 277 -6.12 5.77 -4.54
C SER A 277 -6.28 5.88 -3.02
N LEU A 278 -5.74 6.94 -2.42
CA LEU A 278 -5.94 7.23 -1.00
C LEU A 278 -7.40 7.60 -0.70
N PHE A 279 -8.00 8.44 -1.54
CA PHE A 279 -9.42 8.81 -1.41
C PHE A 279 -10.33 7.58 -1.52
N ASP A 280 -10.08 6.69 -2.49
CA ASP A 280 -10.85 5.46 -2.69
C ASP A 280 -10.68 4.50 -1.51
N SER A 281 -9.45 4.35 -0.98
CA SER A 281 -9.16 3.52 0.19
C SER A 281 -9.90 4.01 1.43
N VAL A 282 -9.85 5.32 1.72
CA VAL A 282 -10.59 5.92 2.83
C VAL A 282 -12.10 5.80 2.62
N SER A 283 -12.59 6.00 1.41
CA SER A 283 -14.02 5.87 1.07
C SER A 283 -14.51 4.44 1.24
N PHE A 284 -13.72 3.47 0.79
CA PHE A 284 -14.00 2.04 0.98
C PHE A 284 -14.13 1.69 2.47
N PHE A 285 -13.19 2.14 3.29
CA PHE A 285 -13.23 1.95 4.74
C PHE A 285 -14.46 2.58 5.38
N LEU A 286 -14.72 3.85 5.08
CA LEU A 286 -15.86 4.60 5.65
C LEU A 286 -17.20 3.97 5.25
N LYS A 287 -17.35 3.51 4.00
CA LYS A 287 -18.56 2.81 3.54
C LYS A 287 -18.85 1.55 4.38
N HIS A 288 -17.81 0.75 4.72
CA HIS A 288 -17.98 -0.41 5.59
C HIS A 288 -18.36 0.00 7.01
N ALA A 289 -17.68 1.00 7.57
CA ALA A 289 -17.94 1.45 8.92
C ALA A 289 -19.35 2.06 9.07
N GLN A 290 -19.78 2.90 8.14
CA GLN A 290 -21.11 3.52 8.14
C GLN A 290 -22.23 2.49 8.01
N ASN A 291 -22.04 1.49 7.15
CA ASN A 291 -23.03 0.41 6.97
C ASN A 291 -22.90 -0.71 8.00
N LYS A 292 -22.03 -0.56 9.01
CA LYS A 292 -21.75 -1.54 10.06
C LYS A 292 -21.37 -2.93 9.50
N LYS A 293 -20.74 -2.96 8.30
CA LYS A 293 -20.34 -4.20 7.61
C LYS A 293 -18.91 -4.58 7.96
N ASP A 294 -18.68 -5.84 8.20
CA ASP A 294 -17.34 -6.41 8.37
C ASP A 294 -16.54 -6.40 7.06
N PHE A 295 -15.23 -6.31 7.16
CA PHE A 295 -14.36 -6.52 6.01
C PHE A 295 -14.29 -8.02 5.69
N LYS A 296 -14.20 -8.34 4.38
CA LYS A 296 -13.94 -9.72 3.94
C LYS A 296 -12.64 -10.23 4.54
N LYS A 297 -12.62 -11.48 4.99
CA LYS A 297 -11.44 -12.13 5.59
C LYS A 297 -10.19 -12.00 4.70
N LYS A 298 -10.35 -12.15 3.39
CA LYS A 298 -9.26 -11.99 2.41
C LYS A 298 -8.51 -10.65 2.56
N ILE A 299 -9.20 -9.53 2.82
CA ILE A 299 -8.56 -8.21 2.97
C ILE A 299 -7.61 -8.19 4.17
N TRP A 300 -8.03 -8.81 5.26
CA TRP A 300 -7.22 -8.98 6.47
C TRP A 300 -6.02 -9.90 6.22
N ASP A 301 -6.30 -11.09 5.67
CA ASP A 301 -5.28 -12.12 5.44
C ASP A 301 -4.20 -11.62 4.46
N ASP A 302 -4.58 -10.97 3.36
CA ASP A 302 -3.65 -10.38 2.39
C ASP A 302 -2.76 -9.32 3.06
N SER A 303 -3.34 -8.44 3.88
CA SER A 303 -2.59 -7.38 4.57
C SER A 303 -1.57 -7.93 5.55
N LEU A 304 -1.95 -8.96 6.33
CA LEU A 304 -1.03 -9.60 7.27
C LEU A 304 0.02 -10.46 6.57
N LYS A 305 -0.34 -11.11 5.44
CA LYS A 305 0.61 -11.83 4.60
C LYS A 305 1.65 -10.87 4.03
N SER A 306 1.20 -9.76 3.43
CA SER A 306 2.11 -8.73 2.89
C SER A 306 3.04 -8.16 3.97
N ASN A 307 2.53 -7.94 5.18
CA ASN A 307 3.37 -7.52 6.30
C ASN A 307 4.37 -8.61 6.74
N SER A 308 3.96 -9.88 6.75
CA SER A 308 4.85 -10.99 7.14
C SER A 308 6.04 -11.15 6.18
N LEU A 309 5.84 -10.81 4.91
CA LEU A 309 6.88 -10.92 3.87
C LEU A 309 7.98 -9.87 4.02
N ILE A 310 7.73 -8.79 4.75
CA ILE A 310 8.73 -7.76 5.01
C ILE A 310 9.33 -7.85 6.42
N LEU A 311 8.87 -8.75 7.31
CA LEU A 311 9.37 -8.97 8.67
C LEU A 311 10.36 -10.13 8.75
#